data_a8e5616d63342040c51148c119ca3c56
#
_entry.id   a8e5616d63342040c51148c119ca3c56
#
_cell.length_a   1.000
_cell.length_b   1.000
_cell.length_c   1.000
_cell.angle_alpha   90.00
_cell.angle_beta   90.00
_cell.angle_gamma   90.00
#
_symmetry.space_group_name_H-M   'P 1'
#
loop_
_entity.id
_entity.type
_entity.pdbx_description
1 polymer ?
#
loop_
_entity_poly.entity_id
_entity_poly.type
_entity_poly.pdbx_seq_one_letter_code
_entity_poly.pdbx_strand_id
1 'polypeptide(L)' 'EPKYLRILKESYVSMDMAMNILVIKTVSGMAMAAAAALDACHFSEIVGCIAGDDTIMCAVRTVPDTIHLMKKIESILND' A
#
# COMPACT_ATOMS: atom_id res chain seq x y z
N GLU A 1 -13.90 -13.08 0.91
CA GLU A 1 -12.72 -12.19 0.95
C GLU A 1 -13.08 -10.90 1.68
N PRO A 2 -12.24 -10.45 2.64
CA PRO A 2 -12.50 -9.19 3.33
C PRO A 2 -12.62 -8.01 2.37
N LYS A 3 -13.51 -7.09 2.69
CA LYS A 3 -13.81 -5.93 1.84
C LYS A 3 -12.57 -5.07 1.60
N TYR A 4 -11.70 -4.89 2.59
CA TYR A 4 -10.52 -4.05 2.42
C TYR A 4 -9.52 -4.64 1.43
N LEU A 5 -9.41 -5.96 1.33
CA LEU A 5 -8.55 -6.57 0.32
C LEU A 5 -9.09 -6.33 -1.09
N ARG A 6 -10.40 -6.39 -1.25
CA ARG A 6 -11.05 -6.11 -2.53
C ARG A 6 -10.82 -4.66 -2.95
N ILE A 7 -10.97 -3.73 -2.01
CA ILE A 7 -10.72 -2.31 -2.28
C ILE A 7 -9.28 -2.10 -2.75
N LEU A 8 -8.32 -2.73 -2.09
CA LEU A 8 -6.92 -2.63 -2.47
C LEU A 8 -6.69 -3.16 -3.89
N LYS A 9 -7.23 -4.33 -4.20
CA LYS A 9 -7.09 -4.93 -5.54
C LYS A 9 -7.69 -4.05 -6.63
N GLU A 10 -8.87 -3.49 -6.39
CA GLU A 10 -9.55 -2.68 -7.39
C GLU A 10 -8.92 -1.32 -7.61
N SER A 11 -8.30 -0.75 -6.58
CA SER A 11 -7.74 0.60 -6.65
C SER A 11 -6.28 0.65 -7.10
N TYR A 12 -5.54 -0.42 -6.91
CA TYR A 12 -4.09 -0.48 -7.17
C TYR A 12 -3.77 -0.32 -8.65
N VAL A 13 -2.75 0.50 -8.95
CA VAL A 13 -2.20 0.65 -10.31
C VAL A 13 -0.75 0.18 -10.34
N SER A 14 0.10 0.72 -9.48
CA SER A 14 1.52 0.39 -9.46
C SER A 14 2.12 0.78 -8.11
N MET A 15 3.34 0.31 -7.86
CA MET A 15 4.10 0.75 -6.69
C MET A 15 5.58 0.75 -6.99
N ASP A 16 6.32 1.58 -6.25
CA ASP A 16 7.77 1.64 -6.32
C ASP A 16 8.30 2.12 -4.98
N MET A 17 9.56 1.84 -4.70
CA MET A 17 10.17 2.28 -3.45
C MET A 17 11.33 3.24 -3.70
N ALA A 18 11.49 4.20 -2.81
CA ALA A 18 12.66 5.06 -2.72
C ALA A 18 13.20 4.86 -1.30
N MET A 19 14.26 4.06 -1.17
CA MET A 19 14.81 3.68 0.13
C MET A 19 13.72 3.05 1.00
N ASN A 20 13.33 3.70 2.10
CA ASN A 20 12.29 3.21 3.01
C ASN A 20 10.93 3.90 2.81
N ILE A 21 10.74 4.54 1.67
CA ILE A 21 9.44 5.11 1.29
C ILE A 21 8.83 4.20 0.22
N LEU A 22 7.62 3.71 0.48
CA LEU A 22 6.86 2.99 -0.52
C LEU A 22 5.81 3.92 -1.10
N VAL A 23 5.84 4.08 -2.43
CA VAL A 23 4.87 4.90 -3.15
C VAL A 23 3.93 3.97 -3.91
N ILE A 24 2.63 4.08 -3.64
CA ILE A 24 1.61 3.28 -4.33
C ILE A 24 0.74 4.23 -5.14
N LYS A 25 0.61 3.92 -6.41
CA LYS A 25 -0.31 4.64 -7.30
C LYS A 25 -1.63 3.90 -7.37
N THR A 26 -2.71 4.64 -7.34
CA THR A 26 -4.07 4.09 -7.44
C THR A 26 -4.81 4.72 -8.61
N VAL A 27 -5.97 4.18 -8.93
CA VAL A 27 -6.89 4.86 -9.83
C VAL A 27 -7.33 6.18 -9.21
N SER A 28 -7.71 7.14 -10.06
CA SER A 28 -8.06 8.50 -9.63
C SER A 28 -9.12 8.49 -8.51
N GLY A 29 -8.88 9.27 -7.47
CA GLY A 29 -9.81 9.42 -6.35
C GLY A 29 -9.80 8.30 -5.33
N MET A 30 -8.97 7.26 -5.50
CA MET A 30 -9.02 6.07 -4.65
C MET A 30 -7.88 5.94 -3.64
N ALA A 31 -6.96 6.91 -3.59
CA ALA A 31 -5.79 6.76 -2.71
C ALA A 31 -6.16 6.68 -1.24
N MET A 32 -7.11 7.47 -0.77
CA MET A 32 -7.53 7.44 0.63
C MET A 32 -8.21 6.12 1.00
N ALA A 33 -9.05 5.59 0.11
CA ALA A 33 -9.69 4.30 0.34
C ALA A 33 -8.66 3.16 0.36
N ALA A 34 -7.69 3.20 -0.55
CA ALA A 34 -6.61 2.21 -0.58
C ALA A 34 -5.72 2.30 0.65
N ALA A 35 -5.43 3.52 1.13
CA ALA A 35 -4.65 3.71 2.35
C ALA A 35 -5.37 3.15 3.57
N ALA A 36 -6.68 3.35 3.65
CA ALA A 36 -7.49 2.77 4.73
C ALA A 36 -7.46 1.23 4.66
N ALA A 37 -7.46 0.67 3.46
CA ALA A 37 -7.34 -0.77 3.27
C ALA A 37 -5.99 -1.29 3.74
N LEU A 38 -4.90 -0.56 3.45
CA LEU A 38 -3.57 -0.91 3.95
C LEU A 38 -3.53 -0.88 5.48
N ASP A 39 -4.12 0.14 6.09
CA ASP A 39 -4.17 0.25 7.54
C ASP A 39 -4.90 -0.95 8.14
N ALA A 40 -5.95 -1.42 7.49
CA ALA A 40 -6.71 -2.58 7.95
C ALA A 40 -5.91 -3.89 7.88
N CYS A 41 -4.87 -3.95 7.06
CA CYS A 41 -3.97 -5.12 6.97
C CYS A 41 -3.04 -5.22 8.17
N HIS A 42 -2.84 -4.15 8.91
CA HIS A 42 -1.95 -4.11 10.09
C HIS A 42 -0.53 -4.59 9.80
N PHE A 43 0.06 -4.12 8.71
CA PHE A 43 1.45 -4.44 8.37
C PHE A 43 2.40 -3.76 9.36
N SER A 44 3.13 -4.55 10.14
CA SER A 44 4.06 -4.04 11.14
C SER A 44 5.23 -3.25 10.54
N GLU A 45 5.54 -3.45 9.26
CA GLU A 45 6.60 -2.74 8.56
C GLU A 45 6.27 -1.26 8.38
N ILE A 46 5.00 -0.89 8.35
CA ILE A 46 4.56 0.47 8.10
C ILE A 46 4.53 1.28 9.40
N VAL A 47 5.18 2.45 9.38
CA VAL A 47 5.07 3.42 10.47
C VAL A 47 3.79 4.27 10.31
N GLY A 48 3.52 4.68 9.07
CA GLY A 48 2.34 5.46 8.75
C GLY A 48 2.27 5.74 7.26
N CYS A 49 1.10 6.18 6.80
CA CYS A 49 0.87 6.51 5.40
C CYS A 49 0.14 7.84 5.27
N ILE A 50 0.40 8.52 4.15
CA ILE A 50 -0.36 9.71 3.75
C ILE A 50 -0.87 9.45 2.33
N ALA A 51 -2.12 9.79 2.08
CA ALA A 51 -2.75 9.60 0.78
C ALA A 51 -3.22 10.93 0.19
N GLY A 52 -2.92 11.12 -1.10
CA GLY A 52 -3.47 12.21 -1.90
C GLY A 52 -4.69 11.73 -2.68
N ASP A 53 -4.80 12.16 -3.93
CA ASP A 53 -5.89 11.73 -4.81
C ASP A 53 -5.66 10.31 -5.37
N ASP A 54 -4.48 10.09 -5.96
CA ASP A 54 -4.13 8.85 -6.65
C ASP A 54 -2.80 8.26 -6.18
N THR A 55 -2.22 8.77 -5.10
CA THR A 55 -0.90 8.38 -4.63
C THR A 55 -0.89 8.25 -3.12
N ILE A 56 -0.31 7.15 -2.65
CA ILE A 56 -0.08 6.91 -1.22
C ILE A 56 1.42 6.90 -0.99
N MET A 57 1.88 7.60 0.04
CA MET A 57 3.26 7.50 0.50
C MET A 57 3.27 6.83 1.87
N CYS A 58 3.98 5.71 1.96
CA CYS A 58 4.13 4.96 3.21
C CYS A 58 5.54 5.13 3.75
N ALA A 59 5.65 5.55 5.00
CA ALA A 59 6.91 5.54 5.72
C ALA A 59 7.09 4.13 6.30
N VAL A 60 8.16 3.45 5.89
CA VAL A 60 8.45 2.08 6.29
C VAL A 60 9.66 2.09 7.21
N ARG A 61 9.80 1.10 8.09
CA ARG A 61 10.81 1.11 9.15
C ARG A 61 12.23 1.01 8.61
N THR A 62 12.47 0.14 7.62
CA THR A 62 13.81 -0.09 7.05
C THR A 62 13.67 -0.39 5.56
N VAL A 63 14.79 -0.35 4.84
CA VAL A 63 14.83 -0.74 3.42
C VAL A 63 14.46 -2.22 3.26
N PRO A 64 15.01 -3.16 4.02
CA PRO A 64 14.56 -4.56 3.93
C PRO A 64 13.07 -4.74 4.19
N ASP A 65 12.51 -4.01 5.16
CA ASP A 65 11.08 -4.06 5.45
C ASP A 65 10.25 -3.53 4.28
N THR A 66 10.77 -2.55 3.54
CA THR A 66 10.07 -2.03 2.36
C THR A 66 9.98 -3.09 1.27
N ILE A 67 11.05 -3.81 1.03
CA ILE A 67 11.06 -4.93 0.08
C ILE A 67 10.08 -6.02 0.52
N HIS A 68 10.08 -6.36 1.80
CA HIS A 68 9.16 -7.33 2.41
C HIS A 68 7.70 -6.91 2.23
N LEU A 69 7.42 -5.65 2.51
CA LEU A 69 6.08 -5.08 2.39
C LEU A 69 5.57 -5.16 0.95
N MET A 70 6.43 -4.82 -0.02
CA MET A 70 6.07 -4.92 -1.44
C MET A 70 5.69 -6.35 -1.82
N LYS A 71 6.44 -7.33 -1.33
CA LYS A 71 6.14 -8.75 -1.60
C LYS A 71 4.80 -9.17 -0.98
N LYS A 72 4.50 -8.70 0.23
CA LYS A 72 3.22 -8.99 0.89
C LYS A 72 2.06 -8.39 0.10
N ILE A 73 2.21 -7.15 -0.36
CA ILE A 73 1.19 -6.48 -1.17
C ILE A 73 1.00 -7.23 -2.50
N GLU A 74 2.09 -7.57 -3.18
CA GLU A 74 2.03 -8.34 -4.42
C GLU A 74 1.29 -9.67 -4.22
N SER A 75 1.54 -10.34 -3.11
CA SER A 75 0.86 -11.60 -2.78
C SER A 75 -0.66 -11.41 -2.64
N ILE A 76 -1.07 -10.31 -2.02
CA ILE A 76 -2.50 -9.97 -1.90
C ILE A 76 -3.10 -9.71 -3.27
N LEU A 77 -2.40 -8.92 -4.10
CA LEU A 77 -2.90 -8.54 -5.43
C LEU A 77 -3.05 -9.73 -6.37
N ASN A 78 -2.20 -10.73 -6.22
CA ASN A 78 -2.18 -11.92 -7.08
C ASN A 78 -3.01 -13.09 -6.54
N ASP A 79 -3.67 -12.88 -5.44
CA ASP A 79 -4.46 -13.93 -4.78
C ASP A 79 -5.86 -14.09 -5.41
#